data_1423d1bbcc57f1fceea61097ad6afd9b
#
_entry.id   1423d1bbcc57f1fceea61097ad6afd9b
#
_cell.length_a   1.000
_cell.length_b   1.000
_cell.length_c   1.000
_cell.angle_alpha   90.00
_cell.angle_beta   90.00
_cell.angle_gamma   90.00
#
_symmetry.space_group_name_H-M   'P 1'
#
loop_
_entity.id
_entity.type
_entity.pdbx_description
1 polymer ?
#
loop_
_entity_poly.entity_id
_entity_poly.type
_entity_poly.pdbx_seq_one_letter_code
_entity_poly.pdbx_strand_id
1 'polypeptide(L)'
;MSTRPTPSKPGPIRFADRRSNPLRVVGTRFVSAVAVVMLIAIVVYLDRTGYSDSAGGELGFFDALYYSTVSVTTTGYGDIVPVTQRSRLLTTFVVTPMRVAFLVLVVSTTVEVLTASSRYLLRVQRWRRTVTDHYVICGYGTKGRSAASSLASKKVPREQVVIVELRPEAAEEANRDGYVVVVGDCTRESVLRRAGVERAGGVIVAVDRDDTAVLATLTVRLLNSEARVVAAAKEEENSRILKRGGASVVVTSDEATGRLLGLAIDSPHQAEMIEDLLLIGEGVDLVERAAAVSEVGAPGPSGTVGIVRDGRILRGSELIEEGDRLLAIESNGD
;
A
#
# COMPACT_ATOMS: atom_id res chain seq x y z
N MET A 1 38.22 -2.70 -7.82
CA MET A 1 37.41 -2.67 -9.09
C MET A 1 35.98 -2.96 -8.69
N SER A 2 35.21 -1.90 -8.37
CA SER A 2 33.83 -2.01 -7.92
C SER A 2 32.93 -2.03 -9.16
N THR A 3 32.26 -3.15 -9.39
CA THR A 3 31.27 -3.29 -10.47
C THR A 3 30.09 -2.35 -10.22
N ARG A 4 29.94 -1.32 -11.05
CA ARG A 4 28.74 -0.49 -11.08
C ARG A 4 27.52 -1.39 -11.34
N PRO A 5 26.48 -1.35 -10.52
CA PRO A 5 25.25 -2.09 -10.82
C PRO A 5 24.63 -1.55 -12.11
N THR A 6 24.31 -2.46 -13.01
CA THR A 6 23.59 -2.20 -14.26
C THR A 6 22.27 -1.46 -13.97
N PRO A 7 21.86 -0.49 -14.82
CA PRO A 7 20.62 0.25 -14.61
C PRO A 7 19.42 -0.71 -14.67
N SER A 8 18.89 -1.08 -13.51
CA SER A 8 17.65 -1.85 -13.42
C SER A 8 16.52 -1.05 -14.05
N LYS A 9 15.73 -1.70 -14.92
CA LYS A 9 14.49 -1.12 -15.46
C LYS A 9 13.63 -0.64 -14.27
N PRO A 10 13.04 0.57 -14.35
CA PRO A 10 12.23 1.09 -13.25
C PRO A 10 11.09 0.11 -12.94
N GLY A 11 11.02 -0.36 -11.69
CA GLY A 11 10.03 -1.33 -11.23
C GLY A 11 8.59 -0.78 -11.30
N PRO A 12 7.56 -1.62 -11.24
CA PRO A 12 6.15 -1.20 -11.36
C PRO A 12 5.70 -0.32 -10.18
N ILE A 13 4.70 0.54 -10.42
CA ILE A 13 3.93 1.19 -9.35
C ILE A 13 3.04 0.12 -8.73
N ARG A 14 3.07 -0.08 -7.42
CA ARG A 14 2.21 -1.05 -6.72
C ARG A 14 1.15 -0.32 -5.92
N PHE A 15 -0.10 -0.72 -6.08
CA PHE A 15 -1.20 -0.28 -5.22
C PHE A 15 -1.46 -1.34 -4.16
N ALA A 16 -1.90 -0.91 -3.00
CA ALA A 16 -2.37 -1.81 -1.96
C ALA A 16 -3.41 -2.77 -2.54
N ASP A 17 -3.01 -3.99 -2.76
CA ASP A 17 -3.92 -5.03 -3.22
C ASP A 17 -4.41 -5.79 -1.98
N ARG A 18 -5.64 -5.52 -1.57
CA ARG A 18 -6.35 -6.29 -0.52
C ARG A 18 -6.62 -7.74 -0.94
N ARG A 19 -6.13 -8.16 -2.11
CA ARG A 19 -6.47 -9.45 -2.68
C ARG A 19 -5.61 -10.57 -2.12
N SER A 20 -6.30 -11.62 -1.70
CA SER A 20 -5.82 -12.98 -1.49
C SER A 20 -4.82 -13.38 -2.59
N ASN A 21 -3.75 -14.02 -2.18
CA ASN A 21 -2.68 -14.57 -3.01
C ASN A 21 -3.26 -15.19 -4.32
N PRO A 22 -2.94 -14.66 -5.52
CA PRO A 22 -3.56 -15.10 -6.78
C PRO A 22 -3.41 -16.61 -7.01
N LEU A 23 -2.32 -17.20 -6.54
CA LEU A 23 -2.10 -18.65 -6.60
C LEU A 23 -3.12 -19.43 -5.74
N ARG A 24 -3.56 -18.89 -4.59
CA ARG A 24 -4.60 -19.53 -3.78
C ARG A 24 -5.96 -19.49 -4.48
N VAL A 25 -6.30 -18.35 -5.11
CA VAL A 25 -7.58 -18.22 -5.83
C VAL A 25 -7.62 -19.17 -7.03
N VAL A 26 -6.55 -19.22 -7.82
CA VAL A 26 -6.45 -20.17 -8.94
C VAL A 26 -6.45 -21.61 -8.44
N GLY A 27 -5.70 -21.91 -7.38
CA GLY A 27 -5.65 -23.25 -6.78
C GLY A 27 -7.00 -23.72 -6.25
N THR A 28 -7.74 -22.88 -5.50
CA THR A 28 -9.07 -23.24 -5.00
C THR A 28 -10.06 -23.48 -6.13
N ARG A 29 -10.02 -22.71 -7.19
CA ARG A 29 -10.90 -22.88 -8.36
C ARG A 29 -10.55 -24.15 -9.16
N PHE A 30 -9.27 -24.44 -9.29
CA PHE A 30 -8.83 -25.70 -9.93
C PHE A 30 -9.34 -26.91 -9.13
N VAL A 31 -9.16 -26.90 -7.81
CA VAL A 31 -9.68 -27.96 -6.95
C VAL A 31 -11.21 -28.05 -7.06
N SER A 32 -11.91 -26.91 -7.11
CA SER A 32 -13.37 -26.91 -7.29
C SER A 32 -13.80 -27.49 -8.65
N ALA A 33 -13.05 -27.19 -9.72
CA ALA A 33 -13.31 -27.75 -11.04
C ALA A 33 -13.14 -29.28 -11.06
N VAL A 34 -12.06 -29.78 -10.46
CA VAL A 34 -11.83 -31.23 -10.31
C VAL A 34 -12.92 -31.86 -9.45
N ALA A 35 -13.33 -31.23 -8.37
CA ALA A 35 -14.40 -31.72 -7.50
C ALA A 35 -15.74 -31.85 -8.25
N VAL A 36 -16.08 -30.89 -9.13
CA VAL A 36 -17.29 -30.97 -9.96
C VAL A 36 -17.23 -32.16 -10.91
N VAL A 37 -16.09 -32.38 -11.59
CA VAL A 37 -15.91 -33.55 -12.48
C VAL A 37 -16.08 -34.86 -11.71
N MET A 38 -15.43 -34.96 -10.54
CA MET A 38 -15.52 -36.14 -9.69
C MET A 38 -16.93 -36.39 -9.16
N LEU A 39 -17.66 -35.33 -8.80
CA LEU A 39 -19.02 -35.45 -8.33
C LEU A 39 -19.97 -35.95 -9.44
N ILE A 40 -19.81 -35.46 -10.68
CA ILE A 40 -20.56 -35.96 -11.82
C ILE A 40 -20.20 -37.46 -12.07
N ALA A 41 -18.91 -37.81 -12.01
CA ALA A 41 -18.48 -39.20 -12.18
C ALA A 41 -19.10 -40.14 -11.14
N ILE A 42 -19.17 -39.71 -9.89
CA ILE A 42 -19.82 -40.46 -8.81
C ILE A 42 -21.31 -40.64 -9.09
N VAL A 43 -22.03 -39.56 -9.47
CA VAL A 43 -23.46 -39.59 -9.78
C VAL A 43 -23.73 -40.56 -10.92
N VAL A 44 -22.95 -40.52 -12.00
CA VAL A 44 -23.07 -41.41 -13.15
C VAL A 44 -22.73 -42.85 -12.79
N TYR A 45 -21.67 -43.07 -12.01
CA TYR A 45 -21.29 -44.40 -11.54
C TYR A 45 -22.33 -45.07 -10.63
N LEU A 46 -22.96 -44.29 -9.75
CA LEU A 46 -24.05 -44.79 -8.90
C LEU A 46 -25.29 -45.19 -9.69
N ASP A 47 -25.54 -44.57 -10.84
CA ASP A 47 -26.66 -44.87 -11.73
C ASP A 47 -26.19 -45.61 -13.02
N ARG A 48 -25.04 -46.33 -12.96
CA ARG A 48 -24.34 -46.94 -14.11
C ARG A 48 -25.21 -47.83 -14.96
N THR A 49 -26.18 -48.55 -14.34
CA THR A 49 -27.11 -49.45 -15.06
C THR A 49 -28.10 -48.68 -15.95
N GLY A 50 -28.22 -47.39 -15.79
CA GLY A 50 -29.08 -46.50 -16.59
C GLY A 50 -28.38 -45.87 -17.79
N TYR A 51 -27.11 -46.14 -17.99
CA TYR A 51 -26.31 -45.67 -19.13
C TYR A 51 -25.92 -46.86 -20.03
N SER A 52 -25.75 -46.59 -21.31
CA SER A 52 -25.26 -47.55 -22.30
C SER A 52 -23.99 -47.06 -22.92
N ASP A 53 -22.99 -47.93 -23.01
CA ASP A 53 -21.74 -47.68 -23.73
C ASP A 53 -21.82 -48.38 -25.11
N SER A 54 -21.47 -47.67 -26.17
CA SER A 54 -21.41 -48.20 -27.54
C SER A 54 -20.35 -49.28 -27.72
N ALA A 55 -19.32 -49.32 -26.88
CA ALA A 55 -18.30 -50.36 -26.87
C ALA A 55 -18.78 -51.67 -26.26
N GLY A 56 -19.92 -51.66 -25.55
CA GLY A 56 -20.48 -52.80 -24.84
C GLY A 56 -19.77 -53.08 -23.52
N GLY A 57 -20.50 -53.71 -22.57
CA GLY A 57 -20.00 -54.01 -21.23
C GLY A 57 -20.69 -53.23 -20.12
N GLU A 58 -20.33 -53.54 -18.88
CA GLU A 58 -20.80 -52.77 -17.72
C GLU A 58 -19.94 -51.49 -17.52
N LEU A 59 -20.61 -50.40 -17.27
CA LEU A 59 -19.96 -49.11 -17.05
C LEU A 59 -19.11 -49.15 -15.77
N GLY A 60 -17.79 -49.01 -15.91
CA GLY A 60 -16.83 -48.90 -14.81
C GLY A 60 -16.71 -47.47 -14.29
N PHE A 61 -15.97 -47.31 -13.20
CA PHE A 61 -15.71 -45.97 -12.65
C PHE A 61 -14.92 -45.08 -13.63
N PHE A 62 -13.98 -45.63 -14.36
CA PHE A 62 -13.20 -44.90 -15.35
C PHE A 62 -14.04 -44.46 -16.55
N ASP A 63 -15.03 -45.22 -16.95
CA ASP A 63 -15.98 -44.85 -18.00
C ASP A 63 -16.89 -43.70 -17.56
N ALA A 64 -17.34 -43.75 -16.28
CA ALA A 64 -18.06 -42.64 -15.67
C ALA A 64 -17.22 -41.37 -15.57
N LEU A 65 -15.94 -41.45 -15.23
CA LEU A 65 -15.00 -40.32 -15.20
C LEU A 65 -14.76 -39.78 -16.62
N TYR A 66 -14.56 -40.64 -17.59
CA TYR A 66 -14.46 -40.28 -19.00
C TYR A 66 -15.71 -39.55 -19.48
N TYR A 67 -16.90 -40.13 -19.28
CA TYR A 67 -18.17 -39.46 -19.61
C TYR A 67 -18.31 -38.10 -18.98
N SER A 68 -17.95 -37.99 -17.70
CA SER A 68 -18.02 -36.72 -16.97
C SER A 68 -17.10 -35.68 -17.59
N THR A 69 -15.86 -36.05 -17.92
CA THR A 69 -14.88 -35.17 -18.54
C THR A 69 -15.33 -34.72 -19.93
N VAL A 70 -15.79 -35.63 -20.75
CA VAL A 70 -16.32 -35.37 -22.11
C VAL A 70 -17.57 -34.49 -22.05
N SER A 71 -18.43 -34.72 -21.04
CA SER A 71 -19.64 -33.95 -20.83
C SER A 71 -19.33 -32.51 -20.41
N VAL A 72 -18.48 -32.27 -19.37
CA VAL A 72 -18.20 -30.89 -18.87
C VAL A 72 -17.41 -30.06 -19.88
N THR A 73 -16.54 -30.68 -20.69
CA THR A 73 -15.82 -30.02 -21.78
C THR A 73 -16.69 -29.73 -22.99
N THR A 74 -17.96 -30.11 -22.95
CA THR A 74 -18.92 -29.93 -24.05
C THR A 74 -18.59 -30.70 -25.35
N THR A 75 -17.70 -31.68 -25.28
CA THR A 75 -17.32 -32.52 -26.44
C THR A 75 -18.45 -33.43 -26.85
N GLY A 76 -18.99 -34.24 -25.92
CA GLY A 76 -20.19 -35.06 -26.11
C GLY A 76 -20.12 -36.05 -27.29
N TYR A 77 -19.16 -36.98 -27.27
CA TYR A 77 -19.00 -37.94 -28.35
C TYR A 77 -20.25 -38.84 -28.57
N GLY A 78 -21.09 -38.98 -27.55
CA GLY A 78 -22.31 -39.81 -27.66
C GLY A 78 -22.08 -41.32 -27.61
N ASP A 79 -20.91 -41.75 -27.22
CA ASP A 79 -20.51 -43.11 -27.00
C ASP A 79 -21.11 -43.70 -25.71
N ILE A 80 -21.19 -42.89 -24.64
CA ILE A 80 -21.91 -43.21 -23.41
C ILE A 80 -23.13 -42.30 -23.30
N VAL A 81 -24.31 -42.88 -23.18
CA VAL A 81 -25.60 -42.15 -23.18
C VAL A 81 -26.56 -42.66 -22.11
N PRO A 82 -27.41 -41.81 -21.50
CA PRO A 82 -28.45 -42.22 -20.57
C PRO A 82 -29.62 -42.84 -21.34
N VAL A 83 -29.94 -44.09 -21.04
CA VAL A 83 -31.01 -44.87 -21.72
C VAL A 83 -32.31 -44.98 -20.90
N THR A 84 -32.19 -44.96 -19.56
CA THR A 84 -33.38 -45.03 -18.69
C THR A 84 -33.95 -43.62 -18.44
N GLN A 85 -35.25 -43.56 -18.13
CA GLN A 85 -35.93 -42.31 -17.79
C GLN A 85 -35.30 -41.63 -16.56
N ARG A 86 -34.91 -42.43 -15.54
CA ARG A 86 -34.23 -41.95 -14.34
C ARG A 86 -32.90 -41.30 -14.68
N SER A 87 -32.05 -41.95 -15.47
CA SER A 87 -30.74 -41.41 -15.86
C SER A 87 -30.87 -40.15 -16.71
N ARG A 88 -31.90 -40.06 -17.57
CA ARG A 88 -32.20 -38.84 -18.34
C ARG A 88 -32.60 -37.67 -17.43
N LEU A 89 -33.41 -37.91 -16.38
CA LEU A 89 -33.77 -36.92 -15.40
C LEU A 89 -32.53 -36.46 -14.57
N LEU A 90 -31.71 -37.44 -14.12
CA LEU A 90 -30.46 -37.12 -13.42
C LEU A 90 -29.51 -36.29 -14.30
N THR A 91 -29.35 -36.67 -15.56
CA THR A 91 -28.53 -35.92 -16.51
C THR A 91 -29.08 -34.50 -16.69
N THR A 92 -30.39 -34.31 -16.84
CA THR A 92 -31.01 -33.00 -17.07
C THR A 92 -30.94 -32.11 -15.87
N PHE A 93 -31.26 -32.59 -14.66
CA PHE A 93 -31.41 -31.77 -13.48
C PHE A 93 -30.17 -31.72 -12.58
N VAL A 94 -29.22 -32.64 -12.72
CA VAL A 94 -28.00 -32.70 -11.92
C VAL A 94 -26.75 -32.44 -12.78
N VAL A 95 -26.51 -33.31 -13.78
CA VAL A 95 -25.30 -33.27 -14.59
C VAL A 95 -25.25 -31.95 -15.40
N THR A 96 -26.34 -31.56 -16.05
CA THR A 96 -26.37 -30.36 -16.89
C THR A 96 -26.15 -29.06 -16.09
N PRO A 97 -26.79 -28.79 -14.94
CA PRO A 97 -26.47 -27.65 -14.11
C PRO A 97 -25.01 -27.63 -13.61
N MET A 98 -24.48 -28.79 -13.20
CA MET A 98 -23.10 -28.91 -12.78
C MET A 98 -22.10 -28.62 -13.92
N ARG A 99 -22.40 -29.06 -15.15
CA ARG A 99 -21.66 -28.70 -16.35
C ARG A 99 -21.64 -27.20 -16.61
N VAL A 100 -22.80 -26.55 -16.49
CA VAL A 100 -22.90 -25.08 -16.64
C VAL A 100 -22.09 -24.38 -15.55
N ALA A 101 -22.18 -24.84 -14.29
CA ALA A 101 -21.37 -24.29 -13.20
C ALA A 101 -19.86 -24.43 -13.44
N PHE A 102 -19.42 -25.58 -13.97
CA PHE A 102 -18.02 -25.81 -14.36
C PHE A 102 -17.57 -24.81 -15.44
N LEU A 103 -18.37 -24.63 -16.50
CA LEU A 103 -18.06 -23.66 -17.56
C LEU A 103 -17.96 -22.23 -17.02
N VAL A 104 -18.91 -21.81 -16.19
CA VAL A 104 -18.87 -20.47 -15.54
C VAL A 104 -17.62 -20.31 -14.71
N LEU A 105 -17.22 -21.35 -13.96
CA LEU A 105 -16.01 -21.33 -13.12
C LEU A 105 -14.74 -21.18 -13.96
N VAL A 106 -14.61 -21.90 -15.06
CA VAL A 106 -13.44 -21.83 -15.97
C VAL A 106 -13.39 -20.49 -16.69
N VAL A 107 -14.52 -20.03 -17.27
CA VAL A 107 -14.59 -18.76 -18.00
C VAL A 107 -14.33 -17.59 -17.06
N SER A 108 -14.94 -17.58 -15.87
CA SER A 108 -14.74 -16.49 -14.90
C SER A 108 -13.28 -16.38 -14.46
N THR A 109 -12.58 -17.51 -14.32
CA THR A 109 -11.15 -17.55 -13.97
C THR A 109 -10.31 -16.91 -15.10
N THR A 110 -10.58 -17.29 -16.33
CA THR A 110 -9.87 -16.76 -17.51
C THR A 110 -10.09 -15.25 -17.65
N VAL A 111 -11.34 -14.79 -17.54
CA VAL A 111 -11.68 -13.36 -17.59
C VAL A 111 -11.02 -12.58 -16.47
N GLU A 112 -10.97 -13.11 -15.25
CA GLU A 112 -10.34 -12.44 -14.12
C GLU A 112 -8.83 -12.27 -14.31
N VAL A 113 -8.14 -13.31 -14.77
CA VAL A 113 -6.69 -13.25 -15.07
C VAL A 113 -6.40 -12.24 -16.17
N LEU A 114 -7.14 -12.26 -17.26
CA LEU A 114 -6.96 -11.33 -18.38
C LEU A 114 -7.27 -9.86 -18.02
N THR A 115 -8.31 -9.64 -17.21
CA THR A 115 -8.73 -8.27 -16.85
C THR A 115 -7.94 -7.69 -15.67
N ALA A 116 -7.28 -8.49 -14.86
CA ALA A 116 -6.50 -8.02 -13.73
C ALA A 116 -5.41 -7.02 -14.16
N SER A 117 -4.65 -7.35 -15.19
CA SER A 117 -3.59 -6.48 -15.75
C SER A 117 -4.14 -5.17 -16.31
N SER A 118 -5.26 -5.22 -17.02
CA SER A 118 -5.88 -4.03 -17.62
C SER A 118 -6.46 -3.09 -16.56
N ARG A 119 -7.13 -3.63 -15.54
CA ARG A 119 -7.66 -2.85 -14.41
C ARG A 119 -6.55 -2.19 -13.59
N TYR A 120 -5.43 -2.86 -13.43
CA TYR A 120 -4.25 -2.31 -12.77
C TYR A 120 -3.69 -1.09 -13.54
N LEU A 121 -3.47 -1.22 -14.85
CA LEU A 121 -2.98 -0.11 -15.68
C LEU A 121 -3.93 1.09 -15.68
N LEU A 122 -5.23 0.86 -15.76
CA LEU A 122 -6.25 1.91 -15.68
C LEU A 122 -6.25 2.60 -14.31
N ARG A 123 -6.07 1.84 -13.21
CA ARG A 123 -5.97 2.39 -11.85
C ARG A 123 -4.73 3.28 -11.72
N VAL A 124 -3.56 2.83 -12.23
CA VAL A 124 -2.32 3.62 -12.27
C VAL A 124 -2.53 4.92 -13.04
N GLN A 125 -3.10 4.85 -14.24
CA GLN A 125 -3.31 6.03 -15.08
C GLN A 125 -4.31 7.02 -14.45
N ARG A 126 -5.41 6.50 -13.89
CA ARG A 126 -6.42 7.34 -13.22
C ARG A 126 -5.82 8.02 -11.99
N TRP A 127 -5.13 7.29 -11.13
CA TRP A 127 -4.45 7.82 -9.96
C TRP A 127 -3.44 8.91 -10.34
N ARG A 128 -2.59 8.67 -11.34
CA ARG A 128 -1.62 9.66 -11.82
C ARG A 128 -2.26 10.95 -12.35
N ARG A 129 -3.50 10.90 -12.83
CA ARG A 129 -4.22 12.08 -13.31
C ARG A 129 -4.91 12.86 -12.20
N THR A 130 -5.31 12.18 -11.13
CA THR A 130 -6.15 12.76 -10.08
C THR A 130 -5.38 13.14 -8.82
N VAL A 131 -4.21 12.52 -8.59
CA VAL A 131 -3.42 12.80 -7.39
C VAL A 131 -2.72 14.16 -7.53
N THR A 132 -3.06 15.07 -6.61
CA THR A 132 -2.44 16.37 -6.43
C THR A 132 -2.34 16.64 -4.95
N ASP A 133 -1.38 17.47 -4.53
CA ASP A 133 -1.17 17.84 -3.13
C ASP A 133 -0.98 16.65 -2.17
N HIS A 134 -0.41 15.57 -2.71
CA HIS A 134 -0.14 14.33 -1.98
C HIS A 134 1.25 14.35 -1.37
N TYR A 135 1.52 13.40 -0.49
CA TYR A 135 2.81 13.23 0.16
C TYR A 135 3.63 12.12 -0.52
N VAL A 136 4.92 12.37 -0.71
CA VAL A 136 5.87 11.35 -1.19
C VAL A 136 6.89 11.07 -0.11
N ILE A 137 7.08 9.80 0.24
CA ILE A 137 8.09 9.37 1.21
C ILE A 137 9.14 8.55 0.46
N CYS A 138 10.38 9.03 0.45
CA CYS A 138 11.53 8.35 -0.13
C CYS A 138 12.22 7.51 0.95
N GLY A 139 12.10 6.18 0.83
CA GLY A 139 12.57 5.19 1.79
C GLY A 139 11.45 4.72 2.74
N TYR A 140 11.36 3.39 2.94
CA TYR A 140 10.40 2.75 3.87
C TYR A 140 11.12 1.88 4.89
N GLY A 141 12.23 2.41 5.43
CA GLY A 141 12.91 1.92 6.63
C GLY A 141 12.20 2.41 7.90
N THR A 142 12.86 2.35 9.05
CA THR A 142 12.30 2.80 10.34
C THR A 142 11.80 4.24 10.27
N LYS A 143 12.62 5.18 9.77
CA LYS A 143 12.24 6.60 9.64
C LYS A 143 11.03 6.81 8.71
N GLY A 144 11.02 6.14 7.56
CA GLY A 144 9.92 6.26 6.59
C GLY A 144 8.60 5.68 7.10
N ARG A 145 8.64 4.56 7.81
CA ARG A 145 7.46 3.97 8.47
C ARG A 145 6.90 4.88 9.55
N SER A 146 7.74 5.41 10.41
CA SER A 146 7.32 6.36 11.44
C SER A 146 6.69 7.62 10.83
N ALA A 147 7.30 8.17 9.76
CA ALA A 147 6.73 9.32 9.05
C ALA A 147 5.36 9.00 8.42
N ALA A 148 5.22 7.81 7.81
CA ALA A 148 3.96 7.37 7.23
C ALA A 148 2.87 7.15 8.31
N SER A 149 3.24 6.61 9.47
CA SER A 149 2.35 6.45 10.63
C SER A 149 1.90 7.80 11.17
N SER A 150 2.81 8.77 11.33
CA SER A 150 2.46 10.14 11.75
C SER A 150 1.48 10.83 10.79
N LEU A 151 1.63 10.63 9.48
CA LEU A 151 0.65 11.14 8.51
C LEU A 151 -0.72 10.46 8.65
N ALA A 152 -0.72 9.15 8.91
CA ALA A 152 -1.96 8.40 9.14
C ALA A 152 -2.68 8.87 10.42
N SER A 153 -1.96 9.13 11.51
CA SER A 153 -2.52 9.69 12.76
C SER A 153 -3.13 11.09 12.55
N LYS A 154 -2.57 11.87 11.62
CA LYS A 154 -3.17 13.14 11.15
C LYS A 154 -4.34 12.97 10.18
N LYS A 155 -4.89 11.75 10.06
CA LYS A 155 -6.02 11.40 9.19
C LYS A 155 -5.76 11.64 7.69
N VAL A 156 -4.49 11.66 7.26
CA VAL A 156 -4.12 11.69 5.84
C VAL A 156 -4.49 10.33 5.23
N PRO A 157 -5.32 10.27 4.18
CA PRO A 157 -5.67 9.01 3.53
C PRO A 157 -4.41 8.31 2.99
N ARG A 158 -4.30 7.00 3.17
CA ARG A 158 -3.13 6.22 2.69
C ARG A 158 -2.94 6.31 1.18
N GLU A 159 -4.01 6.52 0.43
CA GLU A 159 -4.00 6.71 -1.02
C GLU A 159 -3.33 8.04 -1.43
N GLN A 160 -3.23 9.00 -0.50
CA GLN A 160 -2.52 10.27 -0.69
C GLN A 160 -1.06 10.20 -0.23
N VAL A 161 -0.58 9.04 0.21
CA VAL A 161 0.81 8.83 0.59
C VAL A 161 1.46 7.85 -0.38
N VAL A 162 2.50 8.30 -1.07
CA VAL A 162 3.27 7.51 -2.03
C VAL A 162 4.63 7.18 -1.45
N ILE A 163 4.93 5.90 -1.39
CA ILE A 163 6.23 5.43 -0.93
C ILE A 163 7.12 5.15 -2.14
N VAL A 164 8.32 5.70 -2.15
CA VAL A 164 9.38 5.35 -3.11
C VAL A 164 10.41 4.50 -2.38
N GLU A 165 10.51 3.23 -2.72
CA GLU A 165 11.43 2.31 -2.04
C GLU A 165 12.21 1.47 -3.06
N LEU A 166 13.51 1.33 -2.83
CA LEU A 166 14.41 0.57 -3.69
C LEU A 166 14.36 -0.93 -3.39
N ARG A 167 14.26 -1.32 -2.12
CA ARG A 167 14.29 -2.71 -1.67
C ARG A 167 12.92 -3.36 -1.88
N PRO A 168 12.83 -4.49 -2.60
CA PRO A 168 11.55 -5.13 -2.91
C PRO A 168 10.76 -5.56 -1.66
N GLU A 169 11.46 -6.02 -0.62
CA GLU A 169 10.86 -6.50 0.62
C GLU A 169 10.15 -5.37 1.39
N ALA A 170 10.83 -4.21 1.53
CA ALA A 170 10.26 -3.03 2.17
C ALA A 170 9.14 -2.40 1.32
N ALA A 171 9.26 -2.48 -0.01
CA ALA A 171 8.20 -2.06 -0.92
C ALA A 171 6.94 -2.94 -0.80
N GLU A 172 7.09 -4.25 -0.59
CA GLU A 172 5.97 -5.15 -0.33
C GLU A 172 5.34 -4.92 1.05
N GLU A 173 6.15 -4.58 2.05
CA GLU A 173 5.66 -4.21 3.37
C GLU A 173 4.80 -2.94 3.28
N ALA A 174 5.30 -1.87 2.67
CA ALA A 174 4.55 -0.64 2.45
C ALA A 174 3.23 -0.87 1.68
N ASN A 175 3.26 -1.76 0.69
CA ASN A 175 2.07 -2.12 -0.06
C ASN A 175 1.04 -2.89 0.79
N ARG A 176 1.49 -3.80 1.68
CA ARG A 176 0.62 -4.50 2.65
C ARG A 176 0.01 -3.55 3.66
N ASP A 177 0.75 -2.52 4.06
CA ASP A 177 0.27 -1.46 4.96
C ASP A 177 -0.74 -0.52 4.31
N GLY A 178 -0.98 -0.66 3.01
CA GLY A 178 -2.04 0.05 2.29
C GLY A 178 -1.58 1.28 1.50
N TYR A 179 -0.27 1.52 1.40
CA TYR A 179 0.27 2.66 0.68
C TYR A 179 0.42 2.39 -0.83
N VAL A 180 0.44 3.47 -1.61
CA VAL A 180 0.84 3.41 -3.02
C VAL A 180 2.36 3.35 -3.08
N VAL A 181 2.92 2.37 -3.80
CA VAL A 181 4.37 2.14 -3.81
C VAL A 181 4.94 2.26 -5.22
N VAL A 182 6.00 3.02 -5.35
CA VAL A 182 6.84 3.10 -6.54
C VAL A 182 8.18 2.44 -6.25
N VAL A 183 8.41 1.27 -6.83
CA VAL A 183 9.68 0.56 -6.65
C VAL A 183 10.76 1.23 -7.51
N GLY A 184 11.83 1.69 -6.87
CA GLY A 184 12.97 2.29 -7.55
C GLY A 184 13.81 3.22 -6.67
N ASP A 185 14.89 3.70 -7.26
CA ASP A 185 15.82 4.61 -6.63
C ASP A 185 15.28 6.05 -6.65
N CYS A 186 15.07 6.64 -5.49
CA CYS A 186 14.51 7.99 -5.31
C CYS A 186 15.47 9.12 -5.76
N THR A 187 16.73 8.81 -6.07
CA THR A 187 17.64 9.79 -6.69
C THR A 187 17.38 9.98 -8.18
N ARG A 188 16.58 9.10 -8.79
CA ARG A 188 16.29 9.13 -10.23
C ARG A 188 15.05 9.93 -10.54
N GLU A 189 15.19 10.91 -11.42
CA GLU A 189 14.09 11.74 -11.91
C GLU A 189 12.90 10.90 -12.43
N SER A 190 13.17 9.86 -13.24
CA SER A 190 12.13 8.99 -13.78
C SER A 190 11.30 8.26 -12.75
N VAL A 191 11.88 7.96 -11.58
CA VAL A 191 11.20 7.31 -10.45
C VAL A 191 10.33 8.33 -9.71
N LEU A 192 10.87 9.52 -9.41
CA LEU A 192 10.14 10.59 -8.74
C LEU A 192 8.98 11.14 -9.59
N ARG A 193 9.16 11.24 -10.92
CA ARG A 193 8.05 11.55 -11.84
C ARG A 193 6.93 10.51 -11.80
N ARG A 194 7.27 9.24 -11.62
CA ARG A 194 6.27 8.18 -11.44
C ARG A 194 5.54 8.28 -10.12
N ALA A 195 6.21 8.77 -9.07
CA ALA A 195 5.60 9.07 -7.78
C ALA A 195 4.75 10.35 -7.79
N GLY A 196 4.78 11.11 -8.89
CA GLY A 196 3.99 12.34 -9.05
C GLY A 196 4.57 13.54 -8.29
N VAL A 197 5.88 13.55 -8.01
CA VAL A 197 6.56 14.61 -7.24
C VAL A 197 6.28 16.01 -7.78
N GLU A 198 6.08 16.15 -9.10
CA GLU A 198 5.77 17.42 -9.76
C GLU A 198 4.50 18.11 -9.20
N ARG A 199 3.62 17.35 -8.57
CA ARG A 199 2.33 17.84 -8.01
C ARG A 199 2.16 17.46 -6.55
N ALA A 200 3.22 17.01 -5.90
CA ALA A 200 3.22 16.69 -4.48
C ALA A 200 3.24 17.98 -3.64
N GLY A 201 2.43 18.05 -2.60
CA GLY A 201 2.47 19.14 -1.61
C GLY A 201 3.63 18.99 -0.65
N GLY A 202 4.04 17.74 -0.36
CA GLY A 202 5.14 17.46 0.54
C GLY A 202 5.96 16.23 0.15
N VAL A 203 7.27 16.30 0.38
CA VAL A 203 8.19 15.18 0.15
C VAL A 203 9.02 14.96 1.40
N ILE A 204 9.03 13.73 1.90
CA ILE A 204 9.85 13.30 3.03
C ILE A 204 10.97 12.41 2.50
N VAL A 205 12.22 12.85 2.69
CA VAL A 205 13.40 12.07 2.31
C VAL A 205 13.93 11.36 3.56
N ALA A 206 13.57 10.09 3.70
CA ALA A 206 13.83 9.24 4.88
C ALA A 206 14.77 8.05 4.56
N VAL A 207 15.76 8.30 3.71
CA VAL A 207 16.76 7.31 3.33
C VAL A 207 17.85 7.15 4.40
N ASP A 208 18.63 6.05 4.28
CA ASP A 208 19.64 5.71 5.30
C ASP A 208 21.00 6.41 5.07
N ARG A 209 21.26 6.91 3.86
CA ARG A 209 22.55 7.52 3.48
C ARG A 209 22.36 8.98 3.13
N ASP A 210 23.20 9.84 3.68
CA ASP A 210 23.13 11.29 3.48
C ASP A 210 23.45 11.71 2.05
N ASP A 211 24.37 11.03 1.35
CA ASP A 211 24.65 11.26 -0.06
C ASP A 211 23.39 11.01 -0.93
N THR A 212 22.66 9.95 -0.64
CA THR A 212 21.38 9.62 -1.28
C THR A 212 20.31 10.66 -0.92
N ALA A 213 20.28 11.12 0.33
CA ALA A 213 19.34 12.16 0.78
C ALA A 213 19.57 13.47 0.05
N VAL A 214 20.82 13.88 -0.13
CA VAL A 214 21.20 15.10 -0.88
C VAL A 214 20.77 14.99 -2.33
N LEU A 215 21.12 13.89 -3.01
CA LEU A 215 20.73 13.69 -4.41
C LEU A 215 19.21 13.62 -4.60
N ALA A 216 18.50 12.92 -3.72
CA ALA A 216 17.04 12.87 -3.77
C ALA A 216 16.42 14.26 -3.57
N THR A 217 16.91 15.04 -2.59
CA THR A 217 16.44 16.41 -2.33
C THR A 217 16.63 17.30 -3.55
N LEU A 218 17.81 17.28 -4.17
CA LEU A 218 18.11 18.04 -5.37
C LEU A 218 17.21 17.62 -6.54
N THR A 219 16.99 16.33 -6.72
CA THR A 219 16.12 15.83 -7.80
C THR A 219 14.65 16.22 -7.56
N VAL A 220 14.18 16.20 -6.30
CA VAL A 220 12.85 16.71 -5.94
C VAL A 220 12.72 18.18 -6.30
N ARG A 221 13.69 19.03 -5.93
CA ARG A 221 13.67 20.46 -6.24
C ARG A 221 13.71 20.78 -7.73
N LEU A 222 14.44 19.96 -8.50
CA LEU A 222 14.44 20.06 -9.97
C LEU A 222 13.05 19.81 -10.56
N LEU A 223 12.26 18.90 -9.95
CA LEU A 223 10.92 18.53 -10.42
C LEU A 223 9.83 19.42 -9.87
N ASN A 224 9.97 19.91 -8.64
CA ASN A 224 8.97 20.70 -7.93
C ASN A 224 9.67 21.67 -6.96
N SER A 225 9.72 22.95 -7.34
CA SER A 225 10.29 24.03 -6.53
C SER A 225 9.44 24.35 -5.29
N GLU A 226 8.13 24.13 -5.37
CA GLU A 226 7.15 24.55 -4.36
C GLU A 226 6.89 23.49 -3.28
N ALA A 227 7.21 22.22 -3.53
CA ALA A 227 6.96 21.17 -2.56
C ALA A 227 7.65 21.46 -1.21
N ARG A 228 6.97 21.18 -0.11
CA ARG A 228 7.63 21.17 1.20
C ARG A 228 8.52 19.94 1.31
N VAL A 229 9.84 20.11 1.34
CA VAL A 229 10.80 19.00 1.44
C VAL A 229 11.34 18.90 2.86
N VAL A 230 11.06 17.76 3.50
CA VAL A 230 11.62 17.40 4.81
C VAL A 230 12.64 16.30 4.60
N ALA A 231 13.88 16.48 5.03
CA ALA A 231 14.93 15.48 4.85
C ALA A 231 15.49 15.03 6.20
N ALA A 232 15.73 13.74 6.32
CA ALA A 232 16.49 13.19 7.43
C ALA A 232 17.99 13.25 7.07
N ALA A 233 18.80 13.78 7.96
CA ALA A 233 20.25 13.65 7.95
C ALA A 233 20.69 12.69 9.03
N LYS A 234 21.74 11.93 8.77
CA LYS A 234 22.39 11.12 9.78
C LYS A 234 23.41 11.97 10.54
N GLU A 235 24.20 12.74 9.81
CA GLU A 235 25.27 13.57 10.33
C GLU A 235 24.89 15.05 10.29
N GLU A 236 25.18 15.79 11.38
CA GLU A 236 24.85 17.22 11.49
C GLU A 236 25.52 18.07 10.40
N GLU A 237 26.76 17.72 10.02
CA GLU A 237 27.47 18.45 8.96
C GLU A 237 26.73 18.44 7.62
N ASN A 238 26.00 17.35 7.31
CA ASN A 238 25.20 17.19 6.10
C ASN A 238 23.87 17.99 6.13
N SER A 239 23.42 18.42 7.32
CA SER A 239 22.21 19.23 7.48
C SER A 239 22.31 20.55 6.70
N ARG A 240 23.46 21.20 6.72
CA ARG A 240 23.68 22.45 5.97
C ARG A 240 23.66 22.23 4.46
N ILE A 241 24.18 21.09 4.00
CA ILE A 241 24.16 20.72 2.58
C ILE A 241 22.73 20.47 2.12
N LEU A 242 21.96 19.72 2.90
CA LEU A 242 20.54 19.44 2.61
C LEU A 242 19.70 20.72 2.58
N LYS A 243 19.89 21.63 3.54
CA LYS A 243 19.20 22.93 3.55
C LYS A 243 19.54 23.75 2.32
N ARG A 244 20.83 23.83 1.92
CA ARG A 244 21.27 24.52 0.70
C ARG A 244 20.77 23.82 -0.57
N GLY A 245 20.63 22.48 -0.51
CA GLY A 245 20.04 21.68 -1.58
C GLY A 245 18.53 21.84 -1.73
N GLY A 246 17.90 22.64 -0.85
CA GLY A 246 16.48 22.99 -0.93
C GLY A 246 15.57 22.22 0.03
N ALA A 247 16.10 21.50 1.03
CA ALA A 247 15.26 20.96 2.09
C ALA A 247 14.67 22.11 2.93
N SER A 248 13.35 22.15 3.09
CA SER A 248 12.64 23.13 3.91
C SER A 248 12.94 22.91 5.40
N VAL A 249 13.03 21.63 5.80
CA VAL A 249 13.36 21.21 7.16
C VAL A 249 14.33 20.04 7.07
N VAL A 250 15.34 20.01 7.94
CA VAL A 250 16.24 18.87 8.11
C VAL A 250 16.18 18.41 9.55
N VAL A 251 15.99 17.11 9.73
CA VAL A 251 15.97 16.44 11.04
C VAL A 251 17.21 15.55 11.12
N THR A 252 18.10 15.84 12.07
CA THR A 252 19.27 15.02 12.37
C THR A 252 18.88 13.89 13.33
N SER A 253 18.83 12.66 12.82
CA SER A 253 18.27 11.52 13.57
C SER A 253 19.17 11.08 14.73
N ASP A 254 20.49 10.96 14.48
CA ASP A 254 21.42 10.40 15.47
C ASP A 254 21.66 11.38 16.63
N GLU A 255 21.75 12.68 16.33
CA GLU A 255 21.91 13.71 17.34
C GLU A 255 20.65 13.87 18.21
N ALA A 256 19.46 13.89 17.60
CA ALA A 256 18.19 13.95 18.32
C ALA A 256 18.03 12.76 19.26
N THR A 257 18.33 11.55 18.77
CA THR A 257 18.31 10.33 19.59
C THR A 257 19.34 10.37 20.71
N GLY A 258 20.57 10.81 20.44
CA GLY A 258 21.61 10.95 21.44
C GLY A 258 21.25 11.92 22.56
N ARG A 259 20.64 13.07 22.22
CA ARG A 259 20.16 14.05 23.21
C ARG A 259 19.02 13.47 24.07
N LEU A 260 18.09 12.74 23.46
CA LEU A 260 16.99 12.09 24.18
C LEU A 260 17.52 11.01 25.14
N LEU A 261 18.48 10.18 24.70
CA LEU A 261 19.13 9.20 25.56
C LEU A 261 19.87 9.84 26.75
N GLY A 262 20.60 10.95 26.50
CA GLY A 262 21.26 11.72 27.56
C GLY A 262 20.25 12.30 28.56
N LEU A 263 19.13 12.80 28.09
CA LEU A 263 18.05 13.31 28.93
C LEU A 263 17.41 12.19 29.78
N ALA A 264 17.19 11.02 29.17
CA ALA A 264 16.53 9.88 29.83
C ALA A 264 17.33 9.34 31.04
N ILE A 265 18.66 9.44 31.05
CA ILE A 265 19.48 9.02 32.19
C ILE A 265 19.25 9.94 33.40
N ASP A 266 19.18 11.26 33.18
CA ASP A 266 19.10 12.24 34.23
C ASP A 266 17.63 12.55 34.62
N SER A 267 16.74 12.54 33.65
CA SER A 267 15.34 12.90 33.80
C SER A 267 14.41 12.01 32.96
N PRO A 268 14.15 10.75 33.38
CA PRO A 268 13.40 9.78 32.56
C PRO A 268 11.99 10.27 32.21
N HIS A 269 11.28 10.91 33.13
CA HIS A 269 9.93 11.44 32.85
C HIS A 269 9.89 12.58 31.83
N GLN A 270 10.99 13.35 31.73
CA GLN A 270 11.09 14.36 30.66
C GLN A 270 11.28 13.71 29.29
N ALA A 271 12.05 12.63 29.23
CA ALA A 271 12.22 11.85 28.00
C ALA A 271 10.91 11.20 27.55
N GLU A 272 10.18 10.58 28.48
CA GLU A 272 8.84 10.02 28.24
C GLU A 272 7.87 11.07 27.71
N MET A 273 7.83 12.25 28.33
CA MET A 273 6.96 13.34 27.89
C MET A 273 7.32 13.82 26.46
N ILE A 274 8.61 13.87 26.11
CA ILE A 274 9.03 14.24 24.74
C ILE A 274 8.61 13.15 23.75
N GLU A 275 8.73 11.87 24.10
CA GLU A 275 8.25 10.77 23.28
C GLU A 275 6.74 10.83 23.06
N ASP A 276 5.96 11.09 24.12
CA ASP A 276 4.51 11.27 24.03
C ASP A 276 4.14 12.42 23.08
N LEU A 277 4.83 13.57 23.18
CA LEU A 277 4.61 14.71 22.27
C LEU A 277 4.93 14.39 20.81
N LEU A 278 5.71 13.34 20.51
CA LEU A 278 5.97 12.87 19.15
C LEU A 278 4.94 11.83 18.67
N LEU A 279 4.17 11.22 19.58
CA LEU A 279 3.10 10.26 19.32
C LEU A 279 1.77 11.01 19.20
N ILE A 280 1.31 11.25 17.98
CA ILE A 280 0.07 12.00 17.72
C ILE A 280 -1.13 11.13 18.08
N GLY A 281 -2.00 11.64 18.97
CA GLY A 281 -3.27 10.99 19.34
C GLY A 281 -3.19 10.08 20.55
N GLU A 282 -2.02 9.97 21.21
CA GLU A 282 -1.85 9.27 22.49
C GLU A 282 -1.33 10.27 23.53
N GLY A 283 -2.07 10.47 24.64
CA GLY A 283 -1.64 11.33 25.74
C GLY A 283 -1.74 12.83 25.45
N VAL A 284 -0.61 13.48 25.22
CA VAL A 284 -0.49 14.93 25.08
C VAL A 284 0.01 15.29 23.69
N ASP A 285 -0.73 16.08 22.93
CA ASP A 285 -0.34 16.51 21.59
C ASP A 285 0.22 17.93 21.57
N LEU A 286 1.26 18.14 20.78
CA LEU A 286 1.71 19.49 20.40
C LEU A 286 0.97 19.93 19.13
N VAL A 287 0.03 20.87 19.29
CA VAL A 287 -0.81 21.35 18.20
C VAL A 287 -0.34 22.72 17.73
N GLU A 288 -0.24 22.89 16.40
CA GLU A 288 -0.02 24.20 15.78
C GLU A 288 -1.33 24.68 15.14
N ARG A 289 -1.95 25.74 15.74
CA ARG A 289 -3.19 26.34 15.25
C ARG A 289 -3.05 27.83 14.95
N ALA A 290 -3.88 28.36 14.10
CA ALA A 290 -3.96 29.81 13.92
C ALA A 290 -4.47 30.49 15.21
N ALA A 291 -3.93 31.64 15.53
CA ALA A 291 -4.46 32.47 16.61
C ALA A 291 -5.89 32.93 16.28
N ALA A 292 -6.78 32.85 17.24
CA ALA A 292 -8.13 33.39 17.07
C ALA A 292 -8.09 34.92 17.18
N VAL A 293 -9.02 35.60 16.50
CA VAL A 293 -9.10 37.08 16.54
C VAL A 293 -9.27 37.59 17.99
N SER A 294 -9.96 36.83 18.84
CA SER A 294 -10.14 37.16 20.26
C SER A 294 -8.88 37.02 21.11
N GLU A 295 -7.84 36.37 20.61
CA GLU A 295 -6.56 36.16 21.30
C GLU A 295 -5.52 37.24 20.95
N VAL A 296 -5.76 38.01 19.89
CA VAL A 296 -4.86 39.07 19.44
C VAL A 296 -4.78 40.19 20.49
N GLY A 297 -3.56 40.62 20.80
CA GLY A 297 -3.28 41.60 21.82
C GLY A 297 -3.16 41.05 23.26
N ALA A 298 -3.32 39.75 23.44
CA ALA A 298 -3.12 39.05 24.69
C ALA A 298 -1.92 38.09 24.62
N PRO A 299 -1.33 37.69 25.76
CA PRO A 299 -0.37 36.60 25.78
C PRO A 299 -1.06 35.26 25.43
N GLY A 300 -0.29 34.29 24.99
CA GLY A 300 -0.82 32.98 24.66
C GLY A 300 -1.62 32.34 25.81
N PRO A 301 -2.77 31.70 25.53
CA PRO A 301 -3.56 31.00 26.55
C PRO A 301 -2.74 29.91 27.25
N SER A 302 -3.27 29.41 28.39
CA SER A 302 -2.63 28.32 29.17
C SER A 302 -2.33 27.12 28.24
N GLY A 303 -1.13 26.57 28.34
CA GLY A 303 -0.65 25.50 27.46
C GLY A 303 0.09 25.98 26.21
N THR A 304 0.13 27.28 25.90
CA THR A 304 0.92 27.80 24.78
C THR A 304 2.40 27.80 25.11
N VAL A 305 3.17 26.99 24.38
CA VAL A 305 4.63 26.90 24.55
C VAL A 305 5.40 27.83 23.61
N GLY A 306 4.78 28.26 22.52
CA GLY A 306 5.40 29.20 21.57
C GLY A 306 4.40 29.85 20.63
N ILE A 307 4.83 30.97 20.05
CA ILE A 307 4.10 31.72 19.01
C ILE A 307 4.96 31.71 17.75
N VAL A 308 4.40 31.32 16.63
CA VAL A 308 5.09 31.31 15.33
C VAL A 308 4.67 32.58 14.58
N ARG A 309 5.63 33.49 14.36
CA ARG A 309 5.50 34.73 13.62
C ARG A 309 6.61 34.81 12.59
N ASP A 310 6.29 35.06 11.33
CA ASP A 310 7.24 35.12 10.21
C ASP A 310 8.27 33.98 10.16
N GLY A 311 7.81 32.78 10.50
CA GLY A 311 8.64 31.56 10.51
C GLY A 311 9.61 31.45 11.71
N ARG A 312 9.48 32.33 12.71
CA ARG A 312 10.26 32.28 13.95
C ARG A 312 9.38 31.87 15.12
N ILE A 313 9.93 31.09 16.02
CA ILE A 313 9.25 30.71 17.26
C ILE A 313 9.61 31.71 18.33
N LEU A 314 8.61 32.41 18.83
CA LEU A 314 8.67 33.35 19.96
C LEU A 314 8.20 32.63 21.23
N ARG A 315 8.40 33.25 22.40
CA ARG A 315 7.91 32.69 23.66
C ARG A 315 6.38 32.75 23.72
N GLY A 316 5.76 31.76 24.33
CA GLY A 316 4.29 31.69 24.48
C GLY A 316 3.71 32.82 25.34
N SER A 317 4.57 33.57 26.09
CA SER A 317 4.20 34.73 26.90
C SER A 317 4.21 36.08 26.14
N GLU A 318 4.62 36.09 24.89
CA GLU A 318 4.56 37.29 24.07
C GLU A 318 3.14 37.62 23.62
N LEU A 319 2.87 38.87 23.28
CA LEU A 319 1.57 39.32 22.78
C LEU A 319 1.33 38.75 21.38
N ILE A 320 0.17 38.19 21.19
CA ILE A 320 -0.27 37.61 19.92
C ILE A 320 -0.60 38.74 18.94
N GLU A 321 -0.11 38.64 17.72
CA GLU A 321 -0.45 39.53 16.61
C GLU A 321 -1.32 38.84 15.56
N GLU A 322 -1.96 39.63 14.71
CA GLU A 322 -2.78 39.10 13.63
C GLU A 322 -1.92 38.29 12.64
N GLY A 323 -2.33 37.06 12.33
CA GLY A 323 -1.59 36.16 11.48
C GLY A 323 -0.65 35.17 12.20
N ASP A 324 -0.47 35.34 13.52
CA ASP A 324 0.32 34.41 14.34
C ASP A 324 -0.29 33.00 14.38
N ARG A 325 0.58 32.00 14.56
CA ARG A 325 0.18 30.62 14.88
C ARG A 325 0.67 30.26 16.27
N LEU A 326 -0.14 29.57 17.01
CA LEU A 326 0.17 29.15 18.39
C LEU A 326 0.62 27.68 18.38
N LEU A 327 1.72 27.43 19.09
CA LEU A 327 2.14 26.08 19.46
C LEU A 327 1.61 25.82 20.87
N ALA A 328 0.62 24.97 21.00
CA ALA A 328 -0.02 24.66 22.26
C ALA A 328 0.04 23.18 22.57
N ILE A 329 0.15 22.85 23.85
CA ILE A 329 0.04 21.49 24.37
C ILE A 329 -1.43 21.24 24.69
N GLU A 330 -2.04 20.28 24.02
CA GLU A 330 -3.41 19.85 24.22
C GLU A 330 -3.45 18.41 24.71
N SER A 331 -4.21 18.14 25.75
CA SER A 331 -4.43 16.76 26.22
C SER A 331 -5.53 16.11 25.36
N ASN A 332 -5.25 14.96 24.78
CA ASN A 332 -6.24 14.10 24.13
C ASN A 332 -7.01 13.30 25.20
N GLY A 333 -7.58 13.95 26.15
CA GLY A 333 -8.32 13.33 27.24
C GLY A 333 -9.77 13.81 27.27
N ASP A 334 -10.66 12.85 27.13
CA ASP A 334 -12.11 12.77 27.33
C ASP A 334 -12.97 13.03 26.11
#